data_5c78fd6f3210d3113f9b47606ca9a43c
#
_entry.id   5c78fd6f3210d3113f9b47606ca9a43c
#
_cell.length_a   1.000
_cell.length_b   1.000
_cell.length_c   1.000
_cell.angle_alpha   90.00
_cell.angle_beta   90.00
_cell.angle_gamma   90.00
#
_symmetry.space_group_name_H-M   'P 1'
#
loop_
_entity.id
_entity.type
_entity.pdbx_description
1 polymer ?
#
loop_
_entity_poly.entity_id
_entity_poly.type
_entity_poly.pdbx_seq_one_letter_code
_entity_poly.pdbx_strand_id
1 'polypeptide(L)'
;MSVHVSQIYPEAGVSYPFNHRFQKYLSDLLSAKVRTSQKFADLYGPEYDLIFRMSAKEGLARPEIKGPTVFKRDKDVEYTVFLPFDRSVDMDANTLSRALDLLLSSMIEILEELDMTTTGLSAELSAIIDRILGDAKMIDAS
;
A
#
# COMPACT_ATOMS: atom_id res chain seq x y z
N MET A 1 13.28 -8.07 8.35
CA MET A 1 12.61 -7.52 7.16
C MET A 1 11.77 -6.32 7.55
N SER A 2 11.83 -5.26 6.76
CA SER A 2 10.95 -4.11 6.91
C SER A 2 9.97 -4.06 5.74
N VAL A 3 8.78 -3.52 5.98
CA VAL A 3 7.79 -3.23 4.96
C VAL A 3 7.67 -1.72 4.83
N HIS A 4 7.82 -1.21 3.62
CA HIS A 4 7.73 0.22 3.33
C HIS A 4 6.56 0.49 2.40
N VAL A 5 5.82 1.55 2.70
CA VAL A 5 4.74 2.04 1.84
C VAL A 5 5.13 3.43 1.38
N SER A 6 5.12 3.66 0.08
CA SER A 6 5.39 4.97 -0.50
C SER A 6 4.39 5.28 -1.60
N GLN A 7 4.23 6.56 -1.91
CA GLN A 7 3.36 7.02 -2.98
C GLN A 7 4.19 7.56 -4.14
N ILE A 8 3.84 7.13 -5.35
CA ILE A 8 4.41 7.67 -6.58
C ILE A 8 3.47 8.75 -7.09
N TYR A 9 4.02 9.93 -7.36
CA TYR A 9 3.26 11.03 -7.96
C TYR A 9 3.50 11.01 -9.47
N PRO A 10 2.49 10.61 -10.28
CA PRO A 10 2.65 10.60 -11.73
C PRO A 10 2.75 12.04 -12.27
N GLU A 11 3.42 12.20 -13.41
CA GLU A 11 3.64 13.50 -14.05
C GLU A 11 2.33 14.27 -14.34
N ALA A 12 1.24 13.56 -14.54
CA ALA A 12 -0.07 14.15 -14.80
C ALA A 12 -0.74 14.82 -13.57
N GLY A 13 -0.11 14.77 -12.39
CA GLY A 13 -0.66 15.35 -11.17
C GLY A 13 -1.86 14.62 -10.60
N VAL A 14 -2.10 13.39 -11.04
CA VAL A 14 -3.19 12.54 -10.56
C VAL A 14 -2.70 11.78 -9.33
N SER A 15 -3.23 12.11 -8.16
CA SER A 15 -2.87 11.40 -6.92
C SER A 15 -3.95 11.54 -5.86
N TYR A 16 -3.98 10.59 -4.93
CA TYR A 16 -4.75 10.72 -3.71
C TYR A 16 -3.99 11.60 -2.71
N PRO A 17 -4.68 12.34 -1.83
CA PRO A 17 -4.06 13.32 -0.94
C PRO A 17 -3.39 12.73 0.30
N PHE A 18 -3.01 11.46 0.28
CA PHE A 18 -2.29 10.83 1.39
C PHE A 18 -0.85 11.32 1.44
N ASN A 19 -0.37 11.67 2.62
CA ASN A 19 0.94 12.29 2.80
C ASN A 19 1.98 11.36 3.44
N HIS A 20 3.15 11.90 3.78
CA HIS A 20 4.24 11.14 4.39
C HIS A 20 3.89 10.53 5.74
N ARG A 21 3.04 11.16 6.53
CA ARG A 21 2.59 10.60 7.82
C ARG A 21 1.76 9.34 7.61
N PHE A 22 0.89 9.35 6.60
CA PHE A 22 0.15 8.17 6.21
C PHE A 22 1.09 7.03 5.77
N GLN A 23 2.04 7.35 4.91
CA GLN A 23 3.02 6.39 4.41
C GLN A 23 3.83 5.78 5.55
N LYS A 24 4.33 6.61 6.45
CA LYS A 24 5.08 6.16 7.62
C LYS A 24 4.22 5.32 8.57
N TYR A 25 3.00 5.74 8.81
CA TYR A 25 2.06 5.00 9.67
C TYR A 25 1.82 3.59 9.15
N LEU A 26 1.49 3.44 7.86
CA LEU A 26 1.31 2.12 7.25
C LEU A 26 2.60 1.31 7.23
N SER A 27 3.73 1.93 6.93
CA SER A 27 5.01 1.25 6.92
C SER A 27 5.35 0.68 8.30
N ASP A 28 5.18 1.46 9.35
CA ASP A 28 5.46 1.04 10.72
C ASP A 28 4.50 -0.08 11.15
N LEU A 29 3.22 0.06 10.82
CA LEU A 29 2.20 -0.94 11.16
C LEU A 29 2.49 -2.27 10.48
N LEU A 30 2.73 -2.26 9.17
CA LEU A 30 3.01 -3.47 8.41
C LEU A 30 4.34 -4.10 8.85
N SER A 31 5.36 -3.31 9.11
CA SER A 31 6.64 -3.82 9.61
C SER A 31 6.50 -4.50 10.97
N ALA A 32 5.57 -4.04 11.80
CA ALA A 32 5.30 -4.65 13.10
C ALA A 32 4.48 -5.95 12.99
N LYS A 33 3.61 -6.05 11.98
CA LYS A 33 2.65 -7.16 11.84
C LYS A 33 3.06 -8.25 10.88
N VAL A 34 3.87 -7.93 9.88
CA VAL A 34 4.27 -8.86 8.82
C VAL A 34 5.64 -9.46 9.15
N ARG A 35 5.79 -10.76 8.92
CA ARG A 35 7.06 -11.46 9.13
C ARG A 35 7.49 -12.13 7.84
N THR A 36 8.81 -12.26 7.65
CA THR A 36 9.37 -12.99 6.52
C THR A 36 8.86 -14.45 6.56
N SER A 37 8.21 -14.88 5.50
CA SER A 37 7.81 -16.26 5.32
C SER A 37 8.97 -17.08 4.79
N GLN A 38 8.87 -18.41 4.92
CA GLN A 38 9.83 -19.30 4.30
C GLN A 38 9.85 -19.14 2.78
N LYS A 39 8.67 -18.97 2.18
CA LYS A 39 8.53 -18.74 0.74
C LYS A 39 9.28 -17.48 0.28
N PHE A 40 9.11 -16.37 1.00
CA PHE A 40 9.81 -15.12 0.69
C PHE A 40 11.32 -15.26 0.84
N ALA A 41 11.77 -15.90 1.92
CA ALA A 41 13.19 -16.15 2.18
C ALA A 41 13.81 -17.03 1.10
N ASP A 42 13.10 -18.05 0.63
CA ASP A 42 13.56 -18.94 -0.43
C ASP A 42 13.62 -18.25 -1.80
N LEU A 43 12.68 -17.35 -2.08
CA LEU A 43 12.62 -16.62 -3.35
C LEU A 43 13.66 -15.51 -3.45
N TYR A 44 13.88 -14.76 -2.38
CA TYR A 44 14.69 -13.54 -2.43
C TYR A 44 15.83 -13.53 -1.41
N GLY A 45 15.58 -14.01 -0.22
CA GLY A 45 16.51 -13.97 0.91
C GLY A 45 15.88 -13.31 2.12
N PRO A 46 16.29 -13.74 3.35
CA PRO A 46 15.68 -13.21 4.58
C PRO A 46 16.04 -11.74 4.86
N GLU A 47 17.06 -11.20 4.20
CA GLU A 47 17.53 -9.83 4.36
C GLU A 47 16.81 -8.82 3.47
N TYR A 48 15.96 -9.28 2.52
CA TYR A 48 15.23 -8.39 1.61
C TYR A 48 14.07 -7.72 2.33
N ASP A 49 13.83 -6.45 1.99
CA ASP A 49 12.67 -5.69 2.42
C ASP A 49 11.58 -5.75 1.36
N LEU A 50 10.33 -5.57 1.79
CA LEU A 50 9.18 -5.52 0.91
C LEU A 50 8.70 -4.08 0.79
N ILE A 51 8.55 -3.60 -0.44
CA ILE A 51 8.13 -2.24 -0.71
C ILE A 51 6.82 -2.25 -1.48
N PHE A 52 5.83 -1.53 -0.97
CA PHE A 52 4.59 -1.25 -1.68
C PHE A 52 4.61 0.20 -2.15
N ARG A 53 4.46 0.40 -3.44
CA ARG A 53 4.27 1.72 -4.02
C ARG A 53 2.81 1.89 -4.41
N MET A 54 2.24 3.02 -4.05
CA MET A 54 0.88 3.38 -4.41
C MET A 54 0.91 4.46 -5.48
N SER A 55 0.11 4.30 -6.51
CA SER A 55 -0.09 5.31 -7.53
C SER A 55 -1.57 5.39 -7.91
N ALA A 56 -1.97 6.47 -8.54
CA ALA A 56 -3.32 6.64 -9.06
C ALA A 56 -3.29 6.58 -10.58
N LYS A 57 -4.31 5.97 -11.17
CA LYS A 57 -4.42 5.86 -12.64
C LYS A 57 -5.87 6.02 -13.08
N GLU A 58 -6.10 6.95 -13.99
CA GLU A 58 -7.42 7.15 -14.56
C GLU A 58 -7.80 6.02 -15.51
N GLY A 59 -9.09 5.73 -15.60
CA GLY A 59 -9.64 4.75 -16.52
C GLY A 59 -9.60 3.30 -16.06
N LEU A 60 -9.10 3.03 -14.86
CA LEU A 60 -9.13 1.68 -14.29
C LEU A 60 -10.48 1.38 -13.67
N ALA A 61 -11.01 0.18 -13.93
CA ALA A 61 -12.22 -0.31 -13.27
C ALA A 61 -11.92 -0.92 -11.90
N ARG A 62 -10.69 -1.36 -11.69
CA ARG A 62 -10.22 -2.02 -10.46
C ARG A 62 -8.71 -1.79 -10.30
N PRO A 63 -8.15 -2.01 -9.09
CA PRO A 63 -6.71 -1.88 -8.88
C PRO A 63 -5.91 -2.78 -9.82
N GLU A 64 -4.76 -2.28 -10.24
CA GLU A 64 -3.80 -3.01 -11.06
C GLU A 64 -2.50 -3.16 -10.26
N ILE A 65 -2.02 -4.38 -10.11
CA ILE A 65 -0.79 -4.67 -9.38
C ILE A 65 0.31 -4.99 -10.38
N LYS A 66 1.43 -4.30 -10.25
CA LYS A 66 2.65 -4.58 -11.05
C LYS A 66 3.80 -4.99 -10.14
N GLY A 67 4.54 -5.98 -10.57
CA GLY A 67 5.69 -6.52 -9.85
C GLY A 67 5.62 -8.04 -9.72
N PRO A 68 6.57 -8.66 -9.00
CA PRO A 68 7.63 -7.97 -8.26
C PRO A 68 8.75 -7.44 -9.13
N THR A 69 9.33 -6.32 -8.74
CA THR A 69 10.61 -5.85 -9.25
C THR A 69 11.64 -6.05 -8.15
N VAL A 70 12.72 -6.74 -8.46
CA VAL A 70 13.74 -7.07 -7.47
C VAL A 70 14.96 -6.18 -7.67
N PHE A 71 15.30 -5.41 -6.63
CA PHE A 71 16.48 -4.55 -6.60
C PHE A 71 17.54 -5.23 -5.74
N LYS A 72 18.41 -6.00 -6.38
CA LYS A 72 19.41 -6.82 -5.68
C LYS A 72 20.42 -6.01 -4.88
N ARG A 73 20.79 -4.84 -5.38
CA ARG A 73 21.74 -3.96 -4.70
C ARG A 73 21.20 -3.43 -3.37
N ASP A 74 19.94 -3.00 -3.38
CA ASP A 74 19.28 -2.42 -2.23
C ASP A 74 18.58 -3.48 -1.37
N LYS A 75 18.51 -4.70 -1.88
CA LYS A 75 17.79 -5.82 -1.26
C LYS A 75 16.33 -5.52 -1.00
N ASP A 76 15.66 -5.03 -2.06
CA ASP A 76 14.25 -4.68 -2.04
C ASP A 76 13.47 -5.50 -3.04
N VAL A 77 12.27 -5.91 -2.63
CA VAL A 77 11.24 -6.48 -3.52
C VAL A 77 10.09 -5.49 -3.56
N GLU A 78 9.78 -5.00 -4.75
CA GLU A 78 8.87 -3.88 -4.93
C GLU A 78 7.64 -4.28 -5.73
N TYR A 79 6.46 -3.92 -5.22
CA TYR A 79 5.18 -4.01 -5.93
C TYR A 79 4.58 -2.61 -6.04
N THR A 80 3.97 -2.32 -7.19
CA THR A 80 3.22 -1.09 -7.39
C THR A 80 1.73 -1.40 -7.50
N VAL A 81 0.93 -0.73 -6.69
CA VAL A 81 -0.52 -0.81 -6.73
C VAL A 81 -1.05 0.45 -7.38
N PHE A 82 -1.67 0.31 -8.55
CA PHE A 82 -2.36 1.40 -9.22
C PHE A 82 -3.81 1.41 -8.80
N LEU A 83 -4.24 2.49 -8.16
CA LEU A 83 -5.62 2.66 -7.71
C LEU A 83 -6.45 3.38 -8.78
N PRO A 84 -7.70 2.96 -9.02
CA PRO A 84 -8.60 3.71 -9.88
C PRO A 84 -8.74 5.14 -9.41
N PHE A 85 -8.69 6.08 -10.33
CA PHE A 85 -8.82 7.51 -10.02
C PHE A 85 -9.73 8.17 -11.03
N ASP A 86 -10.61 9.06 -10.57
CA ASP A 86 -11.50 9.84 -11.41
C ASP A 86 -11.44 11.30 -10.97
N ARG A 87 -10.94 12.17 -11.85
CA ARG A 87 -10.81 13.61 -11.58
C ARG A 87 -12.14 14.32 -11.35
N SER A 88 -13.23 13.76 -11.91
CA SER A 88 -14.56 14.34 -11.76
C SER A 88 -15.21 14.04 -10.41
N VAL A 89 -14.63 13.10 -9.64
CA VAL A 89 -15.16 12.69 -8.35
C VAL A 89 -14.47 13.48 -7.24
N ASP A 90 -15.25 14.00 -6.29
CA ASP A 90 -14.72 14.71 -5.13
C ASP A 90 -13.92 13.76 -4.22
N MET A 91 -12.83 14.25 -3.66
CA MET A 91 -12.01 13.54 -2.69
C MET A 91 -12.62 13.62 -1.29
N ASP A 92 -13.88 13.23 -1.17
CA ASP A 92 -14.58 13.18 0.11
C ASP A 92 -14.21 11.92 0.91
N ALA A 93 -14.74 11.81 2.12
CA ALA A 93 -14.45 10.68 3.00
C ALA A 93 -14.83 9.33 2.38
N ASN A 94 -15.91 9.26 1.61
CA ASN A 94 -16.34 8.01 0.96
C ASN A 94 -15.36 7.60 -0.14
N THR A 95 -14.92 8.55 -0.96
CA THR A 95 -13.94 8.30 -2.01
C THR A 95 -12.61 7.84 -1.44
N LEU A 96 -12.13 8.51 -0.39
CA LEU A 96 -10.88 8.15 0.29
C LEU A 96 -10.98 6.81 1.01
N SER A 97 -12.12 6.52 1.64
CA SER A 97 -12.37 5.23 2.30
C SER A 97 -12.30 4.08 1.28
N ARG A 98 -12.92 4.26 0.12
CA ARG A 98 -12.87 3.26 -0.96
C ARG A 98 -11.45 3.06 -1.47
N ALA A 99 -10.70 4.14 -1.66
CA ALA A 99 -9.32 4.06 -2.12
C ALA A 99 -8.45 3.30 -1.12
N LEU A 100 -8.60 3.58 0.17
CA LEU A 100 -7.88 2.87 1.22
C LEU A 100 -8.23 1.39 1.26
N ASP A 101 -9.52 1.07 1.15
CA ASP A 101 -9.98 -0.32 1.13
C ASP A 101 -9.36 -1.09 -0.05
N LEU A 102 -9.35 -0.49 -1.23
CA LEU A 102 -8.74 -1.09 -2.41
C LEU A 102 -7.22 -1.25 -2.25
N LEU A 103 -6.54 -0.27 -1.68
CA LEU A 103 -5.11 -0.35 -1.41
C LEU A 103 -4.78 -1.47 -0.43
N LEU A 104 -5.47 -1.53 0.70
CA LEU A 104 -5.24 -2.53 1.73
C LEU A 104 -5.57 -3.94 1.22
N SER A 105 -6.66 -4.10 0.48
CA SER A 105 -7.02 -5.38 -0.12
C SER A 105 -5.96 -5.86 -1.12
N SER A 106 -5.40 -4.95 -1.91
CA SER A 106 -4.33 -5.28 -2.86
C SER A 106 -3.05 -5.69 -2.15
N MET A 107 -2.70 -5.02 -1.06
CA MET A 107 -1.55 -5.39 -0.23
C MET A 107 -1.73 -6.78 0.39
N ILE A 108 -2.91 -7.06 0.90
CA ILE A 108 -3.24 -8.38 1.47
C ILE A 108 -3.10 -9.47 0.40
N GLU A 109 -3.60 -9.23 -0.80
CA GLU A 109 -3.47 -10.18 -1.91
C GLU A 109 -2.00 -10.53 -2.19
N ILE A 110 -1.13 -9.53 -2.22
CA ILE A 110 0.31 -9.73 -2.41
C ILE A 110 0.91 -10.52 -1.24
N LEU A 111 0.57 -10.15 -0.01
CA LEU A 111 1.05 -10.84 1.19
C LEU A 111 0.58 -12.29 1.26
N GLU A 112 -0.64 -12.57 0.82
CA GLU A 112 -1.16 -13.95 0.73
C GLU A 112 -0.36 -14.78 -0.28
N GLU A 113 -0.04 -14.23 -1.43
CA GLU A 113 0.78 -14.91 -2.44
C GLU A 113 2.18 -15.23 -1.90
N LEU A 114 2.71 -14.41 -1.00
CA LEU A 114 4.02 -14.60 -0.38
C LEU A 114 3.97 -15.39 0.93
N ASP A 115 2.80 -15.90 1.31
CA ASP A 115 2.58 -16.59 2.60
C ASP A 115 2.99 -15.75 3.81
N MET A 116 2.75 -14.44 3.75
CA MET A 116 3.16 -13.48 4.78
C MET A 116 2.02 -12.93 5.61
N THR A 117 0.78 -13.37 5.36
CA THR A 117 -0.37 -12.95 6.15
C THR A 117 -0.41 -13.64 7.50
N THR A 118 -0.93 -12.93 8.50
CA THR A 118 -1.20 -13.49 9.82
C THR A 118 -2.71 -13.50 10.06
N THR A 119 -3.17 -14.36 10.97
CA THR A 119 -4.59 -14.42 11.34
C THR A 119 -5.07 -13.06 11.82
N GLY A 120 -6.14 -12.56 11.20
CA GLY A 120 -6.75 -11.29 11.57
C GLY A 120 -6.10 -10.04 10.97
N LEU A 121 -5.01 -10.17 10.19
CA LEU A 121 -4.35 -9.02 9.56
C LEU A 121 -5.30 -8.20 8.70
N SER A 122 -6.12 -8.84 7.87
CA SER A 122 -7.08 -8.16 7.02
C SER A 122 -8.09 -7.34 7.82
N ALA A 123 -8.62 -7.91 8.91
CA ALA A 123 -9.55 -7.20 9.79
C ALA A 123 -8.86 -6.04 10.52
N GLU A 124 -7.63 -6.21 10.96
CA GLU A 124 -6.86 -5.14 11.60
C GLU A 124 -6.62 -3.97 10.63
N LEU A 125 -6.25 -4.27 9.38
CA LEU A 125 -6.03 -3.23 8.37
C LEU A 125 -7.34 -2.51 8.02
N SER A 126 -8.44 -3.24 7.89
CA SER A 126 -9.74 -2.61 7.62
C SER A 126 -10.16 -1.68 8.75
N ALA A 127 -9.86 -2.03 10.00
CA ALA A 127 -10.22 -1.21 11.16
C ALA A 127 -9.48 0.13 11.23
N ILE A 128 -8.32 0.26 10.57
CA ILE A 128 -7.55 1.50 10.61
C ILE A 128 -8.04 2.58 9.65
N ILE A 129 -8.93 2.24 8.72
CA ILE A 129 -9.43 3.19 7.71
C ILE A 129 -10.06 4.41 8.38
N ASP A 130 -10.96 4.19 9.33
CA ASP A 130 -11.62 5.28 10.05
C ASP A 130 -10.62 6.13 10.83
N ARG A 131 -9.59 5.50 11.39
CA ARG A 131 -8.53 6.20 12.11
C ARG A 131 -7.72 7.10 11.19
N ILE A 132 -7.37 6.61 10.01
CA ILE A 132 -6.63 7.40 9.00
C ILE A 132 -7.48 8.59 8.54
N LEU A 133 -8.74 8.34 8.22
CA LEU A 133 -9.65 9.39 7.74
C LEU A 133 -10.00 10.41 8.81
N GLY A 134 -9.98 10.00 10.08
CA GLY A 134 -10.21 10.89 11.20
C GLY A 134 -9.01 11.73 11.63
N ASP A 135 -7.83 11.43 11.09
CA ASP A 135 -6.60 12.17 11.41
C ASP A 135 -6.22 13.09 10.25
N ALA A 136 -6.54 14.38 10.40
CA ALA A 136 -6.26 15.40 9.39
C ALA A 136 -4.77 15.54 9.05
N LYS A 137 -3.87 15.00 9.87
CA LYS A 137 -2.42 15.06 9.62
C LYS A 137 -1.94 14.04 8.60
N MET A 138 -2.76 13.04 8.26
CA MET A 138 -2.43 11.99 7.30
C MET A 138 -2.89 12.31 5.88
N ILE A 139 -3.73 13.33 5.73
CA ILE A 139 -4.35 13.70 4.46
C ILE A 139 -4.09 15.18 4.24
N ASP A 140 -3.54 15.49 3.06
CA ASP A 140 -3.31 16.89 2.70
C ASP A 140 -4.63 17.57 2.36
N ALA A 141 -4.89 18.73 2.97
CA ALA A 141 -6.03 19.55 2.64
C ALA A 141 -5.81 20.18 1.26
N SER A 142 -6.79 20.02 0.40
CA SER A 142 -6.79 20.69 -0.92
C SER A 142 -7.32 22.10 -0.81
#